data_2811d02333b0af97d096a0b983bca04f
#
_entry.id   2811d02333b0af97d096a0b983bca04f
#
_cell.length_a   1.000
_cell.length_b   1.000
_cell.length_c   1.000
_cell.angle_alpha   90.00
_cell.angle_beta   90.00
_cell.angle_gamma   90.00
#
_symmetry.space_group_name_H-M   'P 1'
#
loop_
_entity.id
_entity.type
_entity.pdbx_description
1 polymer ?
#
loop_
_entity_poly.entity_id
_entity_poly.type
_entity_poly.pdbx_seq_one_letter_code
_entity_poly.pdbx_strand_id
1 'polypeptide(L)'
;MVAESPSSLRNDVIGGRYRLGEVVGRGGMSTVYCARDENLGRDVALKLFVPQASDADELKRQEAEIQLLATLNHPSLVTLFDAGIDTRLADEPRPFLTMELVEGQDLRSRISHSPVPLDELAVIGAGIADALAYVHGLGIIHRDIKPGNILLVQIRPGEPLRPKLTDFGIARIVDSTRLTATGTMVGTAAYLSPEQALGSPLSPATDIYSFGLVLLECIKQTVEFPGNAVESAVARLHRAPEIPAGVPSEWADLIRSMTAIEPLERPAASDVEAVLRRALVSPVSTPGELATETTRVLPAMPFRPPSIAVTAESKLPRVRRGRRFWLAVSLGIVAIVAAATAMTVSLASESTPDVVPYPTVSGALGDHLQELQKSVKP
;
A
#
# COMPACT_ATOMS: atom_id res chain seq x y z
N MET A 1 24.38 -25.85 10.99
CA MET A 1 22.93 -25.95 10.73
C MET A 1 22.74 -25.79 9.23
N VAL A 2 22.30 -26.82 8.54
CA VAL A 2 22.07 -26.81 7.08
C VAL A 2 20.69 -26.18 6.90
N ALA A 3 20.65 -24.99 6.28
CA ALA A 3 19.37 -24.40 5.87
C ALA A 3 18.69 -25.39 4.92
N GLU A 4 17.51 -25.88 5.27
CA GLU A 4 16.72 -26.72 4.39
C GLU A 4 16.49 -26.01 3.07
N SER A 5 16.87 -26.66 1.97
CA SER A 5 16.61 -26.14 0.64
C SER A 5 15.11 -26.01 0.42
N PRO A 6 14.60 -24.89 -0.11
CA PRO A 6 13.14 -24.68 -0.35
C PRO A 6 12.46 -25.75 -1.18
N SER A 7 13.23 -26.54 -1.94
CA SER A 7 12.72 -27.73 -2.66
C SER A 7 12.37 -28.91 -1.75
N SER A 8 12.82 -28.92 -0.49
CA SER A 8 12.54 -30.00 0.46
C SER A 8 11.13 -29.90 1.06
N LEU A 9 10.50 -28.75 1.02
CA LEU A 9 9.15 -28.50 1.60
C LEU A 9 8.00 -28.83 0.60
N ARG A 10 8.30 -29.25 -0.61
CA ARG A 10 7.27 -29.63 -1.58
C ARG A 10 6.46 -30.81 -1.04
N ASN A 11 5.12 -30.69 -1.10
CA ASN A 11 4.12 -31.60 -0.53
C ASN A 11 3.90 -31.49 0.99
N ASP A 12 4.63 -30.66 1.70
CA ASP A 12 4.34 -30.40 3.11
C ASP A 12 2.99 -29.71 3.31
N VAL A 13 2.33 -29.98 4.44
CA VAL A 13 1.05 -29.35 4.79
C VAL A 13 1.30 -28.30 5.87
N ILE A 14 1.17 -27.04 5.52
CA ILE A 14 1.33 -25.89 6.42
C ILE A 14 0.02 -25.63 7.16
N GLY A 15 0.12 -25.38 8.48
CA GLY A 15 -1.05 -25.13 9.32
C GLY A 15 -2.12 -26.22 9.29
N GLY A 16 -1.75 -27.47 8.94
CA GLY A 16 -2.67 -28.61 8.82
C GLY A 16 -3.71 -28.47 7.69
N ARG A 17 -3.52 -27.52 6.74
CA ARG A 17 -4.53 -27.19 5.72
C ARG A 17 -3.96 -26.93 4.34
N TYR A 18 -2.79 -26.34 4.23
CA TYR A 18 -2.27 -25.86 2.96
C TYR A 18 -1.12 -26.74 2.46
N ARG A 19 -1.39 -27.56 1.43
CA ARG A 19 -0.37 -28.41 0.81
C ARG A 19 0.48 -27.61 -0.14
N LEU A 20 1.79 -27.53 0.11
CA LEU A 20 2.74 -26.80 -0.72
C LEU A 20 2.97 -27.49 -2.06
N GLY A 21 2.89 -26.70 -3.11
CA GLY A 21 3.25 -27.08 -4.48
C GLY A 21 4.57 -26.47 -4.92
N GLU A 22 4.57 -25.86 -6.10
CA GLU A 22 5.77 -25.25 -6.69
C GLU A 22 6.04 -23.86 -6.11
N VAL A 23 7.32 -23.48 -6.12
CA VAL A 23 7.72 -22.12 -5.74
C VAL A 23 7.35 -21.16 -6.86
N VAL A 24 6.56 -20.15 -6.52
CA VAL A 24 6.14 -19.06 -7.42
C VAL A 24 7.12 -17.89 -7.34
N GLY A 25 7.67 -17.60 -6.14
CA GLY A 25 8.58 -16.48 -5.92
C GLY A 25 9.49 -16.69 -4.72
N ARG A 26 10.67 -16.07 -4.76
CA ARG A 26 11.64 -16.08 -3.66
C ARG A 26 12.07 -14.67 -3.32
N GLY A 27 11.98 -14.32 -2.05
CA GLY A 27 12.51 -13.07 -1.49
C GLY A 27 13.55 -13.34 -0.42
N GLY A 28 14.20 -12.30 0.07
CA GLY A 28 15.21 -12.42 1.13
C GLY A 28 14.67 -12.93 2.47
N MET A 29 13.37 -12.69 2.76
CA MET A 29 12.74 -13.01 4.05
C MET A 29 11.57 -13.98 3.93
N SER A 30 11.20 -14.40 2.72
CA SER A 30 10.07 -15.29 2.50
C SER A 30 10.15 -16.02 1.16
N THR A 31 9.45 -17.14 1.07
CA THR A 31 9.24 -17.85 -0.18
C THR A 31 7.73 -17.97 -0.41
N VAL A 32 7.30 -17.69 -1.63
CA VAL A 32 5.90 -17.83 -2.06
C VAL A 32 5.74 -19.13 -2.82
N TYR A 33 4.80 -19.94 -2.39
CA TYR A 33 4.44 -21.22 -3.01
C TYR A 33 3.05 -21.13 -3.63
N CYS A 34 2.84 -21.81 -4.74
CA CYS A 34 1.51 -22.27 -5.09
C CYS A 34 1.12 -23.36 -4.08
N ALA A 35 -0.04 -23.27 -3.46
CA ALA A 35 -0.48 -24.24 -2.46
C ALA A 35 -1.94 -24.62 -2.67
N ARG A 36 -2.30 -25.84 -2.29
CA ARG A 36 -3.67 -26.32 -2.29
C ARG A 36 -4.31 -26.15 -0.94
N ASP A 37 -5.36 -25.36 -0.82
CA ASP A 37 -6.24 -25.32 0.34
C ASP A 37 -7.08 -26.59 0.36
N GLU A 38 -6.73 -27.56 1.22
CA GLU A 38 -7.39 -28.88 1.27
C GLU A 38 -8.82 -28.78 1.79
N ASN A 39 -9.16 -27.75 2.58
CA ASN A 39 -10.49 -27.57 3.13
C ASN A 39 -11.47 -27.00 2.09
N LEU A 40 -11.02 -26.06 1.27
CA LEU A 40 -11.85 -25.38 0.27
C LEU A 40 -11.64 -25.91 -1.15
N GLY A 41 -10.65 -26.78 -1.37
CA GLY A 41 -10.37 -27.39 -2.66
C GLY A 41 -9.97 -26.38 -3.75
N ARG A 42 -9.26 -25.30 -3.37
CA ARG A 42 -8.80 -24.25 -4.31
C ARG A 42 -7.30 -24.04 -4.21
N ASP A 43 -6.71 -23.51 -5.27
CA ASP A 43 -5.31 -23.11 -5.27
C ASP A 43 -5.16 -21.69 -4.71
N VAL A 44 -4.09 -21.47 -3.95
CA VAL A 44 -3.78 -20.20 -3.27
C VAL A 44 -2.28 -19.93 -3.40
N ALA A 45 -1.88 -18.68 -3.27
CA ALA A 45 -0.48 -18.33 -3.03
C ALA A 45 -0.22 -18.36 -1.52
N LEU A 46 0.77 -19.13 -1.08
CA LEU A 46 1.19 -19.20 0.32
C LEU A 46 2.58 -18.58 0.46
N LYS A 47 2.66 -17.49 1.19
CA LYS A 47 3.91 -16.80 1.54
C LYS A 47 4.38 -17.29 2.89
N LEU A 48 5.47 -18.06 2.91
CA LEU A 48 6.09 -18.63 4.10
C LEU A 48 7.31 -17.79 4.46
N PHE A 49 7.34 -17.24 5.67
CA PHE A 49 8.44 -16.44 6.17
C PHE A 49 9.55 -17.31 6.74
N VAL A 50 10.77 -16.76 6.80
CA VAL A 50 11.88 -17.42 7.52
C VAL A 50 11.55 -17.51 9.02
N PRO A 51 12.06 -18.52 9.75
CA PRO A 51 11.86 -18.64 11.18
C PRO A 51 12.36 -17.38 11.90
N GLN A 52 11.61 -16.93 12.89
CA GLN A 52 11.98 -15.78 13.69
C GLN A 52 11.97 -16.15 15.18
N ALA A 53 13.01 -15.71 15.87
CA ALA A 53 13.02 -15.71 17.34
C ALA A 53 12.29 -14.43 17.81
N SER A 54 10.95 -14.43 17.73
CA SER A 54 10.12 -13.32 18.21
C SER A 54 9.57 -13.66 19.57
N ASP A 55 9.43 -12.65 20.46
CA ASP A 55 8.72 -12.86 21.70
C ASP A 55 7.19 -12.96 21.47
N ALA A 56 6.46 -13.46 22.47
CA ALA A 56 5.03 -13.71 22.35
C ALA A 56 4.20 -12.42 22.11
N ASP A 57 4.68 -11.26 22.54
CA ASP A 57 3.98 -9.98 22.37
C ASP A 57 4.20 -9.40 20.97
N GLU A 58 5.37 -9.60 20.39
CA GLU A 58 5.67 -9.28 19.00
C GLU A 58 4.78 -10.10 18.05
N LEU A 59 4.68 -11.41 18.28
CA LEU A 59 3.82 -12.30 17.49
C LEU A 59 2.35 -11.88 17.53
N LYS A 60 1.82 -11.48 18.69
CA LYS A 60 0.44 -10.97 18.81
C LYS A 60 0.20 -9.67 18.05
N ARG A 61 1.17 -8.74 18.06
CA ARG A 61 1.08 -7.50 17.26
C ARG A 61 1.06 -7.80 15.78
N GLN A 62 1.93 -8.68 15.33
CA GLN A 62 1.99 -9.13 13.94
C GLN A 62 0.66 -9.77 13.51
N GLU A 63 0.10 -10.64 14.35
CA GLU A 63 -1.18 -11.28 14.09
C GLU A 63 -2.33 -10.27 13.98
N ALA A 64 -2.40 -9.28 14.87
CA ALA A 64 -3.42 -8.23 14.81
C ALA A 64 -3.32 -7.37 13.54
N GLU A 65 -2.09 -7.03 13.10
CA GLU A 65 -1.86 -6.25 11.88
C GLU A 65 -2.21 -7.07 10.62
N ILE A 66 -1.89 -8.36 10.63
CA ILE A 66 -2.27 -9.28 9.55
C ILE A 66 -3.80 -9.44 9.49
N GLN A 67 -4.49 -9.55 10.63
CA GLN A 67 -5.94 -9.62 10.67
C GLN A 67 -6.59 -8.37 10.06
N LEU A 68 -6.03 -7.19 10.30
CA LEU A 68 -6.50 -5.96 9.66
C LEU A 68 -6.36 -6.04 8.14
N LEU A 69 -5.23 -6.51 7.64
CA LEU A 69 -5.00 -6.67 6.19
C LEU A 69 -5.96 -7.69 5.55
N ALA A 70 -6.39 -8.72 6.30
CA ALA A 70 -7.36 -9.72 5.81
C ALA A 70 -8.78 -9.13 5.62
N THR A 71 -9.07 -7.95 6.17
CA THR A 71 -10.35 -7.26 5.93
C THR A 71 -10.37 -6.46 4.63
N LEU A 72 -9.23 -6.26 3.99
CA LEU A 72 -9.13 -5.47 2.76
C LEU A 72 -9.77 -6.21 1.59
N ASN A 73 -10.67 -5.53 0.89
CA ASN A 73 -11.32 -6.03 -0.30
C ASN A 73 -11.40 -4.94 -1.37
N HIS A 74 -10.58 -5.06 -2.41
CA HIS A 74 -10.54 -4.09 -3.50
C HIS A 74 -10.12 -4.80 -4.80
N PRO A 75 -10.69 -4.47 -5.97
CA PRO A 75 -10.38 -5.16 -7.23
C PRO A 75 -8.91 -5.09 -7.64
N SER A 76 -8.22 -3.99 -7.29
CA SER A 76 -6.78 -3.79 -7.55
C SER A 76 -5.89 -4.14 -6.36
N LEU A 77 -6.38 -4.94 -5.40
CA LEU A 77 -5.58 -5.57 -4.35
C LEU A 77 -5.59 -7.09 -4.50
N VAL A 78 -4.49 -7.73 -4.16
CA VAL A 78 -4.46 -9.17 -3.95
C VAL A 78 -5.20 -9.48 -2.65
N THR A 79 -6.21 -10.34 -2.74
CA THR A 79 -7.04 -10.70 -1.57
C THR A 79 -6.26 -11.59 -0.63
N LEU A 80 -6.16 -11.21 0.64
CA LEU A 80 -5.62 -12.05 1.71
C LEU A 80 -6.73 -12.98 2.21
N PHE A 81 -6.46 -14.29 2.32
CA PHE A 81 -7.46 -15.27 2.73
C PHE A 81 -7.29 -15.72 4.17
N ASP A 82 -6.04 -15.89 4.62
CA ASP A 82 -5.74 -16.46 5.93
C ASP A 82 -4.31 -16.14 6.34
N ALA A 83 -4.02 -16.26 7.63
CA ALA A 83 -2.70 -16.10 8.20
C ALA A 83 -2.53 -17.04 9.40
N GLY A 84 -1.32 -17.46 9.64
CA GLY A 84 -1.04 -18.34 10.78
C GLY A 84 0.44 -18.52 11.03
N ILE A 85 0.73 -19.37 12.00
CA ILE A 85 2.08 -19.77 12.36
C ILE A 85 2.20 -21.29 12.16
N ASP A 86 3.14 -21.70 11.33
CA ASP A 86 3.50 -23.10 11.21
C ASP A 86 4.40 -23.51 12.36
N THR A 87 3.89 -24.37 13.23
CA THR A 87 4.56 -24.88 14.44
C THR A 87 5.02 -26.32 14.31
N ARG A 88 5.08 -26.89 13.09
CA ARG A 88 5.53 -28.28 12.88
C ARG A 88 6.95 -28.52 13.39
N LEU A 89 7.80 -27.50 13.30
CA LEU A 89 9.11 -27.46 13.97
C LEU A 89 8.94 -26.57 15.21
N ALA A 90 8.86 -27.19 16.39
CA ALA A 90 8.56 -26.49 17.64
C ALA A 90 9.58 -25.39 17.97
N ASP A 91 10.84 -25.58 17.58
CA ASP A 91 11.94 -24.64 17.85
C ASP A 91 12.09 -23.56 16.75
N GLU A 92 11.34 -23.68 15.65
CA GLU A 92 11.42 -22.76 14.48
C GLU A 92 10.01 -22.38 13.98
N PRO A 93 9.21 -21.65 14.75
CA PRO A 93 7.89 -21.21 14.28
C PRO A 93 8.04 -20.32 13.05
N ARG A 94 7.25 -20.60 12.02
CA ARG A 94 7.28 -19.87 10.73
C ARG A 94 5.94 -19.21 10.46
N PRO A 95 5.84 -17.89 10.49
CA PRO A 95 4.64 -17.20 10.04
C PRO A 95 4.34 -17.51 8.57
N PHE A 96 3.06 -17.60 8.22
CA PHE A 96 2.63 -17.73 6.84
C PHE A 96 1.39 -16.88 6.56
N LEU A 97 1.23 -16.52 5.29
CA LEU A 97 0.05 -15.85 4.76
C LEU A 97 -0.46 -16.63 3.56
N THR A 98 -1.78 -16.76 3.44
CA THR A 98 -2.40 -17.29 2.24
C THR A 98 -3.20 -16.21 1.55
N MET A 99 -3.07 -16.13 0.24
CA MET A 99 -3.66 -15.08 -0.57
C MET A 99 -4.13 -15.61 -1.92
N GLU A 100 -4.83 -14.79 -2.64
CA GLU A 100 -5.23 -15.03 -4.02
C GLU A 100 -4.01 -15.42 -4.87
N LEU A 101 -4.10 -16.57 -5.54
CA LEU A 101 -3.12 -16.96 -6.55
C LEU A 101 -3.45 -16.20 -7.84
N VAL A 102 -2.62 -15.23 -8.17
CA VAL A 102 -2.80 -14.38 -9.34
C VAL A 102 -2.05 -14.98 -10.52
N GLU A 103 -2.78 -15.39 -11.55
CA GLU A 103 -2.20 -15.83 -12.81
C GLU A 103 -1.87 -14.62 -13.68
N GLY A 104 -0.59 -14.32 -13.84
CA GLY A 104 -0.13 -13.14 -14.59
C GLY A 104 1.37 -12.93 -14.46
N GLN A 105 1.82 -11.75 -14.84
CA GLN A 105 3.21 -11.31 -14.66
C GLN A 105 3.25 -10.09 -13.75
N ASP A 106 4.39 -9.86 -13.13
CA ASP A 106 4.61 -8.60 -12.41
C ASP A 106 4.97 -7.45 -13.37
N LEU A 107 4.80 -6.20 -12.90
CA LEU A 107 5.09 -5.01 -13.70
C LEU A 107 6.60 -4.90 -14.02
N ARG A 108 7.48 -5.43 -13.16
CA ARG A 108 8.93 -5.47 -13.44
C ARG A 108 9.22 -6.30 -14.68
N SER A 109 8.63 -7.50 -14.76
CA SER A 109 8.74 -8.37 -15.94
C SER A 109 8.17 -7.67 -17.17
N ARG A 110 7.01 -6.99 -17.05
CA ARG A 110 6.42 -6.23 -18.15
C ARG A 110 7.33 -5.12 -18.66
N ILE A 111 7.94 -4.33 -17.78
CA ILE A 111 8.87 -3.23 -18.12
C ILE A 111 10.11 -3.77 -18.84
N SER A 112 10.64 -4.93 -18.43
CA SER A 112 11.86 -5.50 -18.99
C SER A 112 11.73 -5.93 -20.46
N HIS A 113 10.50 -6.16 -20.95
CA HIS A 113 10.27 -6.61 -22.33
C HIS A 113 10.12 -5.46 -23.32
N SER A 114 9.40 -4.40 -22.96
CA SER A 114 9.14 -3.25 -23.83
C SER A 114 8.63 -2.04 -23.02
N PRO A 115 8.76 -0.81 -23.56
CA PRO A 115 8.11 0.36 -22.98
C PRO A 115 6.62 0.11 -22.74
N VAL A 116 6.09 0.63 -21.64
CA VAL A 116 4.66 0.58 -21.37
C VAL A 116 4.02 1.79 -22.07
N PRO A 117 3.10 1.59 -23.04
CA PRO A 117 2.37 2.69 -23.66
C PRO A 117 1.65 3.54 -22.60
N LEU A 118 1.54 4.85 -22.81
CA LEU A 118 0.97 5.76 -21.80
C LEU A 118 -0.51 5.48 -21.52
N ASP A 119 -1.26 4.99 -22.48
CA ASP A 119 -2.66 4.55 -22.30
C ASP A 119 -2.75 3.30 -21.44
N GLU A 120 -1.89 2.28 -21.68
CA GLU A 120 -1.77 1.10 -20.80
C GLU A 120 -1.32 1.52 -19.39
N LEU A 121 -0.32 2.42 -19.31
CA LEU A 121 0.19 2.92 -18.03
C LEU A 121 -0.86 3.71 -17.26
N ALA A 122 -1.73 4.46 -17.94
CA ALA A 122 -2.84 5.17 -17.31
C ALA A 122 -3.87 4.20 -16.71
N VAL A 123 -4.17 3.09 -17.38
CA VAL A 123 -5.06 2.04 -16.83
C VAL A 123 -4.45 1.40 -15.58
N ILE A 124 -3.19 0.98 -15.69
CA ILE A 124 -2.45 0.37 -14.57
C ILE A 124 -2.35 1.37 -13.41
N GLY A 125 -1.93 2.58 -13.72
CA GLY A 125 -1.72 3.61 -12.72
C GLY A 125 -3.00 4.02 -12.00
N ALA A 126 -4.11 4.20 -12.72
CA ALA A 126 -5.41 4.53 -12.11
C ALA A 126 -5.89 3.43 -11.17
N GLY A 127 -5.73 2.14 -11.53
CA GLY A 127 -6.09 1.04 -10.66
C GLY A 127 -5.26 0.97 -9.38
N ILE A 128 -3.95 1.24 -9.45
CA ILE A 128 -3.09 1.28 -8.26
C ILE A 128 -3.40 2.51 -7.40
N ALA A 129 -3.62 3.68 -8.00
CA ALA A 129 -3.99 4.88 -7.25
C ALA A 129 -5.33 4.72 -6.51
N ASP A 130 -6.33 4.07 -7.12
CA ASP A 130 -7.62 3.71 -6.51
C ASP A 130 -7.40 2.77 -5.30
N ALA A 131 -6.58 1.73 -5.46
CA ALA A 131 -6.23 0.83 -4.36
C ALA A 131 -5.51 1.56 -3.21
N LEU A 132 -4.57 2.46 -3.52
CA LEU A 132 -3.90 3.27 -2.51
C LEU A 132 -4.86 4.24 -1.82
N ALA A 133 -5.78 4.89 -2.55
CA ALA A 133 -6.80 5.74 -1.95
C ALA A 133 -7.68 4.97 -0.95
N TYR A 134 -8.07 3.74 -1.31
CA TYR A 134 -8.84 2.86 -0.44
C TYR A 134 -8.09 2.52 0.85
N VAL A 135 -6.85 2.05 0.78
CA VAL A 135 -6.09 1.65 1.98
C VAL A 135 -5.67 2.85 2.83
N HIS A 136 -5.32 3.98 2.21
CA HIS A 136 -5.02 5.23 2.90
C HIS A 136 -6.23 5.77 3.67
N GLY A 137 -7.44 5.62 3.11
CA GLY A 137 -8.69 5.95 3.79
C GLY A 137 -8.95 5.10 5.04
N LEU A 138 -8.35 3.93 5.16
CA LEU A 138 -8.36 3.06 6.34
C LEU A 138 -7.16 3.29 7.28
N GLY A 139 -6.31 4.28 6.99
CA GLY A 139 -5.11 4.57 7.78
C GLY A 139 -3.95 3.61 7.55
N ILE A 140 -4.01 2.79 6.49
CA ILE A 140 -2.97 1.81 6.15
C ILE A 140 -2.03 2.41 5.12
N ILE A 141 -0.72 2.27 5.34
CA ILE A 141 0.35 2.67 4.43
C ILE A 141 1.03 1.41 3.92
N HIS A 142 1.20 1.28 2.60
CA HIS A 142 1.77 0.06 1.99
C HIS A 142 3.29 -0.09 2.24
N ARG A 143 4.05 1.00 2.18
CA ARG A 143 5.49 1.13 2.52
C ARG A 143 6.48 0.41 1.59
N ASP A 144 6.02 -0.38 0.62
CA ASP A 144 6.89 -1.16 -0.30
C ASP A 144 6.33 -1.16 -1.73
N ILE A 145 5.96 0.02 -2.25
CA ILE A 145 5.50 0.18 -3.64
C ILE A 145 6.70 0.06 -4.58
N LYS A 146 6.64 -0.95 -5.45
CA LYS A 146 7.66 -1.23 -6.47
C LYS A 146 7.07 -2.08 -7.61
N PRO A 147 7.68 -2.13 -8.80
CA PRO A 147 7.13 -2.89 -9.93
C PRO A 147 6.92 -4.40 -9.64
N GLY A 148 7.78 -5.02 -8.83
CA GLY A 148 7.63 -6.43 -8.46
C GLY A 148 6.43 -6.73 -7.55
N ASN A 149 5.84 -5.71 -6.91
CA ASN A 149 4.64 -5.84 -6.06
C ASN A 149 3.35 -5.43 -6.79
N ILE A 150 3.42 -5.15 -8.10
CA ILE A 150 2.27 -4.86 -8.94
C ILE A 150 2.11 -6.00 -9.94
N LEU A 151 1.11 -6.84 -9.73
CA LEU A 151 0.78 -7.96 -10.61
C LEU A 151 -0.17 -7.48 -11.71
N LEU A 152 0.01 -7.97 -12.91
CA LEU A 152 -0.80 -7.62 -14.08
C LEU A 152 -1.60 -8.84 -14.53
N VAL A 153 -2.93 -8.72 -14.51
CA VAL A 153 -3.87 -9.81 -14.84
C VAL A 153 -4.62 -9.45 -16.10
N GLN A 154 -4.69 -10.40 -17.02
CA GLN A 154 -5.59 -10.31 -18.16
C GLN A 154 -6.81 -11.19 -17.89
N ILE A 155 -7.97 -10.57 -17.63
CA ILE A 155 -9.20 -11.34 -17.30
C ILE A 155 -9.73 -12.06 -18.52
N ARG A 156 -9.64 -11.43 -19.70
CA ARG A 156 -10.03 -12.03 -20.98
C ARG A 156 -9.00 -11.68 -22.04
N PRO A 157 -8.73 -12.59 -22.99
CA PRO A 157 -7.87 -12.30 -24.12
C PRO A 157 -8.32 -11.04 -24.86
N GLY A 158 -7.39 -10.07 -25.06
CA GLY A 158 -7.67 -8.80 -25.74
C GLY A 158 -8.20 -7.68 -24.84
N GLU A 159 -8.54 -7.95 -23.57
CA GLU A 159 -8.85 -6.87 -22.61
C GLU A 159 -7.56 -6.24 -22.07
N PRO A 160 -7.62 -4.96 -21.64
CA PRO A 160 -6.50 -4.30 -20.96
C PRO A 160 -6.07 -5.05 -19.70
N LEU A 161 -4.77 -5.02 -19.42
CA LEU A 161 -4.21 -5.57 -18.19
C LEU A 161 -4.76 -4.81 -16.98
N ARG A 162 -5.16 -5.56 -15.95
CA ARG A 162 -5.62 -5.00 -14.67
C ARG A 162 -4.54 -5.16 -13.61
N PRO A 163 -4.19 -4.10 -12.90
CA PRO A 163 -3.20 -4.21 -11.83
C PRO A 163 -3.81 -4.78 -10.55
N LYS A 164 -3.01 -5.56 -9.83
CA LYS A 164 -3.27 -5.99 -8.45
C LYS A 164 -2.04 -5.73 -7.60
N LEU A 165 -2.19 -4.90 -6.57
CA LEU A 165 -1.13 -4.60 -5.62
C LEU A 165 -1.03 -5.71 -4.58
N THR A 166 0.17 -6.21 -4.33
CA THR A 166 0.47 -7.27 -3.35
C THR A 166 1.55 -6.83 -2.38
N ASP A 167 1.79 -7.64 -1.35
CA ASP A 167 2.92 -7.48 -0.43
C ASP A 167 2.91 -6.15 0.33
N PHE A 168 1.76 -5.78 0.92
CA PHE A 168 1.75 -4.73 1.96
C PHE A 168 2.94 -4.97 2.89
N GLY A 169 3.72 -3.98 3.21
CA GLY A 169 5.01 -4.07 3.94
C GLY A 169 5.06 -4.98 5.17
N ILE A 170 4.37 -6.13 5.08
CA ILE A 170 4.24 -7.18 6.10
C ILE A 170 5.63 -7.69 6.54
N ALA A 171 6.60 -7.70 5.64
CA ALA A 171 7.97 -8.05 5.99
C ALA A 171 8.58 -7.07 7.03
N ARG A 172 8.11 -5.82 7.08
CA ARG A 172 8.52 -4.83 8.09
C ARG A 172 7.75 -4.93 9.39
N ILE A 173 6.53 -5.48 9.33
CA ILE A 173 5.72 -5.81 10.50
C ILE A 173 6.38 -6.98 11.23
N VAL A 174 6.80 -7.98 10.46
CA VAL A 174 7.45 -9.21 10.93
C VAL A 174 8.91 -8.94 11.40
N ASP A 175 9.58 -7.88 10.94
CA ASP A 175 11.02 -7.64 11.16
C ASP A 175 11.31 -6.20 11.64
N SER A 176 10.58 -5.74 12.68
CA SER A 176 10.77 -4.39 13.24
C SER A 176 12.18 -4.13 13.79
N THR A 177 12.95 -5.21 14.09
CA THR A 177 14.26 -5.15 14.76
C THR A 177 15.48 -5.23 13.81
N ARG A 178 15.31 -5.59 12.53
CA ARG A 178 16.45 -5.91 11.63
C ARG A 178 16.72 -4.93 10.48
N LEU A 179 16.08 -3.77 10.46
CA LEU A 179 16.21 -2.82 9.33
C LEU A 179 17.65 -2.32 9.08
N THR A 180 18.56 -2.51 10.04
CA THR A 180 19.94 -1.99 9.96
C THR A 180 21.04 -3.04 9.80
N ALA A 181 20.72 -4.35 9.93
CA ALA A 181 21.76 -5.36 10.15
C ALA A 181 22.13 -6.24 8.94
N THR A 182 21.33 -6.32 7.88
CA THR A 182 21.67 -7.21 6.75
C THR A 182 21.61 -6.49 5.41
N GLY A 183 22.77 -6.42 4.74
CA GLY A 183 22.96 -5.82 3.39
C GLY A 183 22.17 -6.47 2.25
N THR A 184 21.04 -7.15 2.52
CA THR A 184 20.20 -7.85 1.55
C THR A 184 19.13 -6.96 0.91
N MET A 185 19.19 -5.63 1.10
CA MET A 185 18.22 -4.67 0.52
C MET A 185 18.54 -4.30 -0.95
N VAL A 186 19.20 -5.16 -1.71
CA VAL A 186 19.46 -4.91 -3.13
C VAL A 186 18.12 -4.96 -3.89
N GLY A 187 17.70 -3.82 -4.44
CA GLY A 187 16.51 -3.69 -5.29
C GLY A 187 15.33 -2.95 -4.67
N THR A 188 15.06 -3.07 -3.38
CA THR A 188 13.95 -2.33 -2.71
C THR A 188 14.33 -0.86 -2.43
N ALA A 189 15.61 -0.59 -2.18
CA ALA A 189 16.09 0.76 -1.87
C ALA A 189 15.85 1.78 -3.00
N ALA A 190 15.74 1.33 -4.24
CA ALA A 190 15.52 2.18 -5.41
C ALA A 190 14.20 2.98 -5.36
N TYR A 191 13.20 2.50 -4.63
CA TYR A 191 11.86 3.12 -4.57
C TYR A 191 11.53 3.74 -3.21
N LEU A 192 12.44 3.72 -2.24
CA LEU A 192 12.19 4.33 -0.93
C LEU A 192 11.88 5.82 -1.08
N SER A 193 11.00 6.35 -0.25
CA SER A 193 10.80 7.80 -0.14
C SER A 193 11.92 8.48 0.66
N PRO A 194 12.09 9.81 0.54
CA PRO A 194 13.07 10.56 1.34
C PRO A 194 12.92 10.32 2.84
N GLU A 195 11.67 10.35 3.36
CA GLU A 195 11.37 10.10 4.76
C GLU A 195 11.69 8.68 5.20
N GLN A 196 11.52 7.68 4.32
CA GLN A 196 11.97 6.31 4.62
C GLN A 196 13.49 6.21 4.70
N ALA A 197 14.21 6.90 3.81
CA ALA A 197 15.67 6.93 3.82
C ALA A 197 16.22 7.62 5.08
N LEU A 198 15.51 8.62 5.61
CA LEU A 198 15.86 9.36 6.82
C LEU A 198 15.36 8.70 8.12
N GLY A 199 14.52 7.65 8.04
CA GLY A 199 13.88 7.07 9.22
C GLY A 199 12.87 7.99 9.88
N SER A 200 12.33 8.96 9.14
CA SER A 200 11.31 9.91 9.61
C SER A 200 9.91 9.26 9.68
N PRO A 201 8.94 9.87 10.39
CA PRO A 201 7.57 9.37 10.42
C PRO A 201 6.97 9.22 9.01
N LEU A 202 6.32 8.09 8.77
CA LEU A 202 5.73 7.77 7.48
C LEU A 202 4.27 8.22 7.42
N SER A 203 3.82 8.59 6.22
CA SER A 203 2.46 8.98 5.92
C SER A 203 1.99 8.34 4.59
N PRO A 204 0.72 8.42 4.20
CA PRO A 204 0.25 8.03 2.87
C PRO A 204 1.08 8.59 1.71
N ALA A 205 1.64 9.80 1.87
CA ALA A 205 2.51 10.43 0.87
C ALA A 205 3.79 9.63 0.57
N THR A 206 4.21 8.73 1.48
CA THR A 206 5.32 7.79 1.29
C THR A 206 5.08 6.88 0.08
N ASP A 207 3.88 6.30 0.00
CA ASP A 207 3.50 5.41 -1.11
C ASP A 207 3.38 6.18 -2.42
N ILE A 208 2.91 7.44 -2.36
CA ILE A 208 2.79 8.30 -3.55
C ILE A 208 4.14 8.60 -4.18
N TYR A 209 5.18 8.86 -3.36
CA TYR A 209 6.54 9.05 -3.87
C TYR A 209 7.05 7.79 -4.57
N SER A 210 6.95 6.65 -3.92
CA SER A 210 7.39 5.37 -4.49
C SER A 210 6.63 5.04 -5.76
N PHE A 211 5.33 5.32 -5.79
CA PHE A 211 4.49 5.12 -6.97
C PHE A 211 4.89 6.05 -8.13
N GLY A 212 5.23 7.31 -7.85
CA GLY A 212 5.79 8.23 -8.85
C GLY A 212 7.06 7.69 -9.53
N LEU A 213 7.95 7.07 -8.73
CA LEU A 213 9.15 6.41 -9.28
C LEU A 213 8.81 5.18 -10.13
N VAL A 214 7.79 4.41 -9.77
CA VAL A 214 7.30 3.27 -10.57
C VAL A 214 6.78 3.74 -11.92
N LEU A 215 5.95 4.80 -11.95
CA LEU A 215 5.45 5.38 -13.21
C LEU A 215 6.61 5.89 -14.08
N LEU A 216 7.58 6.56 -13.48
CA LEU A 216 8.76 7.05 -14.18
C LEU A 216 9.58 5.91 -14.80
N GLU A 217 9.78 4.81 -14.06
CA GLU A 217 10.49 3.63 -14.57
C GLU A 217 9.76 2.97 -15.73
N CYS A 218 8.41 2.89 -15.69
CA CYS A 218 7.62 2.38 -16.80
C CYS A 218 7.85 3.18 -18.09
N ILE A 219 8.08 4.49 -17.97
CA ILE A 219 8.34 5.40 -19.11
C ILE A 219 9.80 5.31 -19.56
N LYS A 220 10.75 5.35 -18.61
CA LYS A 220 12.20 5.37 -18.90
C LYS A 220 12.78 4.01 -19.20
N GLN A 221 12.16 2.94 -18.73
CA GLN A 221 12.69 1.57 -18.66
C GLN A 221 14.01 1.44 -17.86
N THR A 222 14.30 2.41 -17.03
CA THR A 222 15.48 2.44 -16.17
C THR A 222 15.11 2.93 -14.79
N VAL A 223 15.69 2.28 -13.78
CA VAL A 223 15.56 2.68 -12.38
C VAL A 223 16.14 4.07 -12.19
N GLU A 224 15.39 4.98 -11.53
CA GLU A 224 15.80 6.38 -11.35
C GLU A 224 16.97 6.55 -10.37
N PHE A 225 16.96 5.80 -9.29
CA PHE A 225 18.02 5.82 -8.28
C PHE A 225 18.67 4.44 -8.17
N PRO A 226 19.55 4.07 -9.14
CA PRO A 226 20.26 2.80 -9.13
C PRO A 226 21.35 2.77 -8.06
N GLY A 227 21.89 1.57 -7.80
CA GLY A 227 23.02 1.38 -6.89
C GLY A 227 22.63 0.61 -5.61
N ASN A 228 23.52 0.62 -4.64
CA ASN A 228 23.25 0.02 -3.34
C ASN A 228 22.28 0.88 -2.49
N ALA A 229 21.84 0.36 -1.34
CA ALA A 229 20.86 1.02 -0.51
C ALA A 229 21.26 2.44 -0.06
N VAL A 230 22.56 2.63 0.25
CA VAL A 230 23.09 3.92 0.70
C VAL A 230 23.20 4.90 -0.46
N GLU A 231 23.74 4.47 -1.59
CA GLU A 231 23.86 5.31 -2.79
C GLU A 231 22.49 5.79 -3.27
N SER A 232 21.52 4.89 -3.36
CA SER A 232 20.16 5.20 -3.76
C SER A 232 19.47 6.14 -2.76
N ALA A 233 19.66 5.94 -1.44
CA ALA A 233 19.11 6.82 -0.41
C ALA A 233 19.71 8.24 -0.48
N VAL A 234 21.03 8.35 -0.61
CA VAL A 234 21.72 9.66 -0.72
C VAL A 234 21.29 10.40 -1.98
N ALA A 235 21.25 9.72 -3.14
CA ALA A 235 20.91 10.35 -4.40
C ALA A 235 19.54 11.05 -4.36
N ARG A 236 18.50 10.41 -3.80
CA ARG A 236 17.13 10.96 -3.72
C ARG A 236 17.00 12.16 -2.76
N LEU A 237 17.90 12.28 -1.78
CA LEU A 237 17.92 13.42 -0.88
C LEU A 237 18.57 14.66 -1.49
N HIS A 238 19.38 14.48 -2.56
CA HIS A 238 20.17 15.54 -3.17
C HIS A 238 19.70 15.99 -4.56
N ARG A 239 18.88 15.19 -5.24
CA ARG A 239 18.33 15.55 -6.56
C ARG A 239 16.91 15.06 -6.74
N ALA A 240 16.14 15.84 -7.49
CA ALA A 240 14.84 15.38 -8.00
C ALA A 240 15.01 14.29 -9.08
N PRO A 241 13.99 13.43 -9.30
CA PRO A 241 13.95 12.50 -10.41
C PRO A 241 14.05 13.20 -11.77
N GLU A 242 14.79 12.59 -12.69
CA GLU A 242 14.97 13.11 -14.04
C GLU A 242 13.86 12.59 -14.96
N ILE A 243 12.97 13.49 -15.38
CA ILE A 243 11.85 13.20 -16.27
C ILE A 243 12.29 13.49 -17.71
N PRO A 244 12.19 12.53 -18.68
CA PRO A 244 12.60 12.74 -20.05
C PRO A 244 11.80 13.86 -20.74
N ALA A 245 12.46 14.67 -21.53
CA ALA A 245 11.85 15.83 -22.22
C ALA A 245 10.72 15.44 -23.20
N GLY A 246 10.68 14.20 -23.68
CA GLY A 246 9.64 13.69 -24.57
C GLY A 246 8.35 13.26 -23.88
N VAL A 247 8.29 13.30 -22.55
CA VAL A 247 7.08 12.94 -21.77
C VAL A 247 6.06 14.09 -21.88
N PRO A 248 4.77 13.80 -22.17
CA PRO A 248 3.73 14.83 -22.18
C PRO A 248 3.70 15.61 -20.86
N SER A 249 3.41 16.92 -20.93
CA SER A 249 3.48 17.83 -19.78
C SER A 249 2.62 17.36 -18.61
N GLU A 250 1.41 16.86 -18.87
CA GLU A 250 0.51 16.34 -17.83
C GLU A 250 1.13 15.19 -17.03
N TRP A 251 1.82 14.27 -17.69
CA TRP A 251 2.54 13.18 -17.06
C TRP A 251 3.78 13.66 -16.30
N ALA A 252 4.51 14.60 -16.91
CA ALA A 252 5.70 15.18 -16.29
C ALA A 252 5.34 15.94 -15.01
N ASP A 253 4.26 16.72 -15.02
CA ASP A 253 3.79 17.48 -13.86
C ASP A 253 3.23 16.55 -12.77
N LEU A 254 2.52 15.50 -13.15
CA LEU A 254 2.04 14.48 -12.22
C LEU A 254 3.23 13.79 -11.51
N ILE A 255 4.18 13.26 -12.27
CA ILE A 255 5.34 12.55 -11.69
C ILE A 255 6.16 13.50 -10.81
N ARG A 256 6.35 14.76 -11.23
CA ARG A 256 7.07 15.77 -10.44
C ARG A 256 6.38 16.05 -9.11
N SER A 257 5.06 16.22 -9.10
CA SER A 257 4.30 16.44 -7.87
C SER A 257 4.33 15.20 -6.96
N MET A 258 4.18 14.00 -7.51
CA MET A 258 4.24 12.76 -6.73
C MET A 258 5.61 12.54 -6.09
N THR A 259 6.69 12.99 -6.75
CA THR A 259 8.07 12.79 -6.29
C THR A 259 8.66 14.05 -5.63
N ALA A 260 7.84 14.97 -5.14
CA ALA A 260 8.29 16.10 -4.32
C ALA A 260 9.03 15.60 -3.08
N ILE A 261 10.09 16.31 -2.66
CA ILE A 261 10.88 15.93 -1.47
C ILE A 261 10.00 16.02 -0.22
N GLU A 262 9.27 17.13 -0.08
CA GLU A 262 8.36 17.35 1.06
C GLU A 262 7.07 16.53 0.90
N PRO A 263 6.74 15.66 1.88
CA PRO A 263 5.54 14.81 1.79
C PRO A 263 4.24 15.60 1.64
N LEU A 264 4.13 16.80 2.22
CA LEU A 264 2.92 17.62 2.17
C LEU A 264 2.68 18.26 0.80
N GLU A 265 3.68 18.31 -0.07
CA GLU A 265 3.55 18.82 -1.43
C GLU A 265 3.04 17.76 -2.42
N ARG A 266 3.00 16.48 -2.00
CA ARG A 266 2.56 15.37 -2.83
C ARG A 266 1.03 15.29 -2.85
N PRO A 267 0.43 14.96 -4.02
CA PRO A 267 -1.01 14.78 -4.12
C PRO A 267 -1.49 13.56 -3.30
N ALA A 268 -2.78 13.56 -2.95
CA ALA A 268 -3.40 12.36 -2.42
C ALA A 268 -3.58 11.29 -3.52
N ALA A 269 -3.72 10.02 -3.14
CA ALA A 269 -3.90 8.92 -4.09
C ALA A 269 -5.14 9.11 -4.98
N SER A 270 -6.23 9.65 -4.43
CA SER A 270 -7.45 10.00 -5.18
C SER A 270 -7.22 11.08 -6.26
N ASP A 271 -6.33 12.04 -6.00
CA ASP A 271 -6.00 13.07 -6.97
C ASP A 271 -5.17 12.49 -8.12
N VAL A 272 -4.21 11.60 -7.79
CA VAL A 272 -3.42 10.84 -8.79
C VAL A 272 -4.35 10.00 -9.67
N GLU A 273 -5.30 9.27 -9.07
CA GLU A 273 -6.29 8.50 -9.80
C GLU A 273 -7.09 9.37 -10.78
N ALA A 274 -7.60 10.52 -10.31
CA ALA A 274 -8.39 11.43 -11.12
C ALA A 274 -7.61 11.98 -12.32
N VAL A 275 -6.30 12.26 -12.17
CA VAL A 275 -5.44 12.71 -13.28
C VAL A 275 -5.25 11.58 -14.29
N LEU A 276 -4.92 10.36 -13.82
CA LEU A 276 -4.68 9.21 -14.69
C LEU A 276 -5.96 8.78 -15.44
N ARG A 277 -7.13 8.83 -14.81
CA ARG A 277 -8.42 8.57 -15.49
C ARG A 277 -8.73 9.61 -16.56
N ARG A 278 -8.38 10.88 -16.33
CA ARG A 278 -8.53 11.93 -17.38
C ARG A 278 -7.64 11.66 -18.58
N ALA A 279 -6.42 11.20 -18.36
CA ALA A 279 -5.51 10.83 -19.45
C ALA A 279 -6.07 9.71 -20.35
N LEU A 280 -6.96 8.85 -19.85
CA LEU A 280 -7.64 7.81 -20.63
C LEU A 280 -8.75 8.37 -21.55
N VAL A 281 -9.34 9.52 -21.19
CA VAL A 281 -10.48 10.10 -21.92
C VAL A 281 -10.02 11.17 -22.92
N SER A 282 -8.87 11.79 -22.67
CA SER A 282 -8.31 12.80 -23.57
C SER A 282 -7.60 12.11 -24.73
N PRO A 283 -8.02 12.32 -26.00
CA PRO A 283 -7.25 11.81 -27.13
C PRO A 283 -5.86 12.44 -27.07
N VAL A 284 -4.82 11.61 -27.17
CA VAL A 284 -3.42 12.06 -27.30
C VAL A 284 -3.36 12.94 -28.54
N SER A 285 -3.33 14.24 -28.35
CA SER A 285 -3.06 15.19 -29.43
C SER A 285 -1.59 15.02 -29.80
N THR A 286 -1.35 14.21 -30.81
CA THR A 286 -0.04 14.14 -31.48
C THR A 286 0.27 15.54 -32.04
N PRO A 287 1.42 16.18 -31.68
CA PRO A 287 1.78 17.45 -32.29
C PRO A 287 2.14 17.19 -33.75
N GLY A 288 1.22 17.35 -34.69
CA GLY A 288 1.55 17.14 -36.07
C GLY A 288 0.40 16.96 -37.05
N GLU A 289 -0.86 17.02 -36.67
CA GLU A 289 -1.95 17.04 -37.63
C GLU A 289 -2.96 18.15 -37.31
N LEU A 290 -2.68 19.32 -37.85
CA LEU A 290 -3.73 20.31 -38.19
C LEU A 290 -4.54 19.72 -39.34
N ALA A 291 -5.30 18.67 -39.11
CA ALA A 291 -6.36 18.27 -40.02
C ALA A 291 -7.56 19.17 -39.72
N THR A 292 -7.70 20.18 -40.56
CA THR A 292 -8.96 20.88 -40.72
C THR A 292 -10.00 19.89 -41.23
N GLU A 293 -10.59 19.10 -40.36
CA GLU A 293 -11.84 18.43 -40.67
C GLU A 293 -12.95 19.45 -40.64
N THR A 294 -13.28 19.90 -41.86
CA THR A 294 -14.52 20.62 -42.13
C THR A 294 -15.67 19.70 -41.75
N THR A 295 -16.27 19.94 -40.58
CA THR A 295 -17.52 19.28 -40.17
C THR A 295 -18.58 19.58 -41.23
N ARG A 296 -18.86 18.61 -42.06
CA ARG A 296 -19.94 18.67 -43.04
C ARG A 296 -21.25 18.56 -42.28
N VAL A 297 -21.91 19.69 -42.05
CA VAL A 297 -23.25 19.73 -41.47
C VAL A 297 -24.19 19.01 -42.41
N LEU A 298 -24.63 17.81 -42.07
CA LEU A 298 -25.74 17.14 -42.73
C LEU A 298 -27.04 17.89 -42.41
N PRO A 299 -27.89 18.17 -43.39
CA PRO A 299 -29.17 18.84 -43.13
C PRO A 299 -30.00 17.97 -42.21
N ALA A 300 -30.47 18.56 -41.12
CA ALA A 300 -31.35 17.89 -40.16
C ALA A 300 -32.64 17.46 -40.84
N MET A 301 -32.88 16.17 -40.91
CA MET A 301 -34.21 15.63 -41.23
C MET A 301 -35.19 15.99 -40.12
N PRO A 302 -36.40 16.47 -40.40
CA PRO A 302 -37.37 16.81 -39.38
C PRO A 302 -37.81 15.53 -38.62
N PHE A 303 -37.41 15.46 -37.36
CA PHE A 303 -37.84 14.43 -36.44
C PHE A 303 -39.30 14.67 -36.06
N ARG A 304 -40.18 13.78 -36.49
CA ARG A 304 -41.59 13.78 -36.12
C ARG A 304 -41.71 12.94 -34.85
N PRO A 305 -41.98 13.53 -33.69
CA PRO A 305 -42.08 12.71 -32.44
C PRO A 305 -43.36 11.86 -32.49
N PRO A 306 -43.31 10.60 -32.09
CA PRO A 306 -44.50 9.81 -31.89
C PRO A 306 -45.34 10.40 -30.75
N SER A 307 -46.64 10.61 -31.02
CA SER A 307 -47.62 11.05 -30.04
C SER A 307 -47.82 9.94 -29.00
N ILE A 308 -47.28 10.09 -27.81
CA ILE A 308 -47.54 9.21 -26.68
C ILE A 308 -48.60 9.89 -25.83
N ALA A 309 -49.75 9.22 -25.70
CA ALA A 309 -50.84 9.61 -24.82
C ALA A 309 -50.35 9.69 -23.36
N VAL A 310 -50.56 10.86 -22.75
CA VAL A 310 -50.27 11.12 -21.34
C VAL A 310 -51.28 10.35 -20.52
N THR A 311 -50.83 9.30 -19.82
CA THR A 311 -51.61 8.67 -18.73
C THR A 311 -51.13 9.26 -17.40
N ALA A 312 -52.11 9.64 -16.61
CA ALA A 312 -52.05 10.48 -15.42
C ALA A 312 -51.01 10.05 -14.34
N GLU A 313 -50.57 11.09 -13.66
CA GLU A 313 -49.75 11.18 -12.45
C GLU A 313 -50.05 10.13 -11.37
N SER A 314 -49.03 9.47 -10.86
CA SER A 314 -48.99 8.97 -9.49
C SER A 314 -48.06 9.82 -8.66
N LYS A 315 -48.62 10.62 -7.76
CA LYS A 315 -47.91 11.45 -6.78
C LYS A 315 -47.29 10.55 -5.73
N LEU A 316 -45.97 10.47 -5.71
CA LEU A 316 -45.22 9.92 -4.57
C LEU A 316 -45.22 10.95 -3.41
N PRO A 317 -45.48 10.56 -2.16
CA PRO A 317 -45.51 11.48 -1.03
C PRO A 317 -44.07 11.93 -0.67
N ARG A 318 -43.86 13.23 -0.72
CA ARG A 318 -42.64 13.87 -0.15
C ARG A 318 -42.73 13.79 1.38
N VAL A 319 -41.90 12.93 1.98
CA VAL A 319 -41.69 12.91 3.43
C VAL A 319 -40.91 14.17 3.83
N ARG A 320 -41.63 15.16 4.37
CA ARG A 320 -41.03 16.32 5.06
C ARG A 320 -40.44 15.84 6.38
N ARG A 321 -39.12 15.59 6.44
CA ARG A 321 -38.40 15.42 7.70
C ARG A 321 -38.44 16.73 8.46
N GLY A 322 -39.19 16.76 9.54
CA GLY A 322 -39.46 17.93 10.35
C GLY A 322 -38.20 18.39 11.12
N ARG A 323 -38.16 19.70 11.37
CA ARG A 323 -37.10 20.41 12.13
C ARG A 323 -36.80 19.79 13.51
N ARG A 324 -37.70 18.98 14.04
CA ARG A 324 -37.59 18.25 15.32
C ARG A 324 -36.58 17.08 15.25
N PHE A 325 -36.35 16.49 14.07
CA PHE A 325 -35.35 15.41 13.89
C PHE A 325 -33.93 15.94 14.04
N TRP A 326 -33.64 17.11 13.48
CA TRP A 326 -32.29 17.74 13.59
C TRP A 326 -32.01 18.24 15.01
N LEU A 327 -32.99 18.67 15.76
CA LEU A 327 -32.85 19.05 17.17
C LEU A 327 -32.53 17.84 18.07
N ALA A 328 -33.12 16.69 17.80
CA ALA A 328 -32.83 15.47 18.55
C ALA A 328 -31.39 14.96 18.28
N VAL A 329 -30.92 15.06 17.04
CA VAL A 329 -29.53 14.66 16.66
C VAL A 329 -28.49 15.60 17.30
N SER A 330 -28.74 16.91 17.31
CA SER A 330 -27.83 17.89 17.95
C SER A 330 -27.76 17.69 19.47
N LEU A 331 -28.87 17.37 20.14
CA LEU A 331 -28.89 17.12 21.59
C LEU A 331 -28.12 15.84 21.95
N GLY A 332 -28.20 14.80 21.10
CA GLY A 332 -27.46 13.56 21.25
C GLY A 332 -25.93 13.75 21.14
N ILE A 333 -25.47 14.56 20.19
CA ILE A 333 -24.04 14.86 20.00
C ILE A 333 -23.47 15.64 21.20
N VAL A 334 -24.23 16.63 21.74
CA VAL A 334 -23.79 17.40 22.90
C VAL A 334 -23.69 16.51 24.15
N ALA A 335 -24.60 15.55 24.34
CA ALA A 335 -24.53 14.61 25.47
C ALA A 335 -23.33 13.66 25.38
N ILE A 336 -22.97 13.19 24.17
CA ILE A 336 -21.80 12.33 23.96
C ILE A 336 -20.49 13.11 24.22
N VAL A 337 -20.38 14.35 23.77
CA VAL A 337 -19.20 15.18 24.01
C VAL A 337 -19.04 15.49 25.50
N ALA A 338 -20.13 15.78 26.22
CA ALA A 338 -20.10 16.01 27.66
C ALA A 338 -19.71 14.75 28.46
N ALA A 339 -20.16 13.56 28.04
CA ALA A 339 -19.76 12.31 28.67
C ALA A 339 -18.26 11.97 28.41
N ALA A 340 -17.76 12.24 27.20
CA ALA A 340 -16.35 12.03 26.84
C ALA A 340 -15.42 12.96 27.62
N THR A 341 -15.77 14.24 27.80
CA THR A 341 -14.99 15.19 28.60
C THR A 341 -15.01 14.86 30.09
N ALA A 342 -16.13 14.39 30.63
CA ALA A 342 -16.19 13.92 32.03
C ALA A 342 -15.31 12.71 32.26
N MET A 343 -15.24 11.77 31.31
CA MET A 343 -14.41 10.57 31.39
C MET A 343 -12.91 10.87 31.30
N THR A 344 -12.50 11.85 30.46
CA THR A 344 -11.10 12.26 30.38
C THR A 344 -10.62 13.00 31.64
N VAL A 345 -11.48 13.81 32.28
CA VAL A 345 -11.15 14.49 33.53
C VAL A 345 -11.05 13.50 34.69
N SER A 346 -11.88 12.44 34.71
CA SER A 346 -11.83 11.39 35.75
C SER A 346 -10.57 10.51 35.62
N LEU A 347 -10.11 10.21 34.42
CA LEU A 347 -8.88 9.45 34.15
C LEU A 347 -7.59 10.25 34.43
N ALA A 348 -7.65 11.58 34.35
CA ALA A 348 -6.51 12.44 34.64
C ALA A 348 -6.27 12.68 36.15
N SER A 349 -7.21 12.27 37.00
CA SER A 349 -7.13 12.48 38.47
C SER A 349 -6.48 11.34 39.24
N GLU A 350 -6.05 10.24 38.60
CA GLU A 350 -5.56 9.03 39.28
C GLU A 350 -4.14 8.58 38.91
N SER A 351 -3.26 9.45 38.40
CA SER A 351 -1.86 9.05 38.18
C SER A 351 -0.86 10.07 38.71
N THR A 352 -0.59 10.02 40.01
CA THR A 352 0.73 10.42 40.51
C THR A 352 1.69 9.28 40.15
N PRO A 353 2.78 9.52 39.39
CA PRO A 353 3.74 8.47 39.09
C PRO A 353 4.47 8.10 40.39
N ASP A 354 4.39 6.84 40.77
CA ASP A 354 5.17 6.25 41.83
C ASP A 354 6.65 6.29 41.41
N VAL A 355 7.45 7.08 42.08
CA VAL A 355 8.88 7.22 41.80
C VAL A 355 9.56 5.95 42.32
N VAL A 356 9.85 5.01 41.40
CA VAL A 356 10.64 3.81 41.72
C VAL A 356 12.06 4.25 42.12
N PRO A 357 12.53 3.96 43.34
CA PRO A 357 13.89 4.33 43.77
C PRO A 357 14.91 3.51 42.95
N TYR A 358 15.86 4.22 42.32
CA TYR A 358 16.96 3.58 41.61
C TYR A 358 17.82 2.72 42.55
N PRO A 359 18.36 1.60 42.08
CA PRO A 359 19.26 0.76 42.89
C PRO A 359 20.51 1.56 43.24
N THR A 360 20.89 1.52 44.52
CA THR A 360 22.09 2.19 45.03
C THR A 360 23.34 1.48 44.49
N VAL A 361 24.08 2.16 43.64
CA VAL A 361 25.37 1.71 43.13
C VAL A 361 26.45 2.30 44.06
N SER A 362 27.25 1.45 44.71
CA SER A 362 28.35 1.85 45.58
C SER A 362 29.68 1.97 44.81
N GLY A 363 30.48 3.02 45.09
CA GLY A 363 31.79 3.29 44.46
C GLY A 363 31.80 4.56 43.64
N ALA A 364 32.93 4.92 43.05
CA ALA A 364 33.18 6.14 42.32
C ALA A 364 32.16 6.43 41.18
N LEU A 365 31.53 5.38 40.65
CA LEU A 365 30.45 5.53 39.65
C LEU A 365 29.15 6.02 40.28
N GLY A 366 28.88 5.61 41.55
CA GLY A 366 27.72 6.04 42.32
C GLY A 366 27.78 7.53 42.68
N ASP A 367 28.97 8.00 43.03
CA ASP A 367 29.22 9.39 43.38
C ASP A 367 29.03 10.33 42.14
N HIS A 368 29.50 9.91 40.98
CA HIS A 368 29.26 10.66 39.69
C HIS A 368 27.80 10.67 39.26
N LEU A 369 27.08 9.60 39.47
CA LEU A 369 25.63 9.56 39.17
C LEU A 369 24.82 10.45 40.09
N GLN A 370 25.19 10.55 41.39
CA GLN A 370 24.55 11.47 42.34
C GLN A 370 24.85 12.94 42.02
N GLU A 371 26.04 13.26 41.51
CA GLU A 371 26.44 14.62 41.11
C GLU A 371 25.68 15.06 39.86
N LEU A 372 25.53 14.17 38.87
CA LEU A 372 24.68 14.37 37.71
C LEU A 372 23.20 14.55 38.07
N GLN A 373 22.69 13.80 39.03
CA GLN A 373 21.30 13.90 39.47
C GLN A 373 21.01 15.23 40.22
N LYS A 374 22.01 15.80 40.91
CA LYS A 374 21.93 17.15 41.55
C LYS A 374 21.95 18.26 40.53
N SER A 375 22.67 18.10 39.39
CA SER A 375 22.76 19.12 38.36
C SER A 375 21.52 19.21 37.44
N VAL A 376 20.64 18.18 37.42
CA VAL A 376 19.44 18.10 36.59
C VAL A 376 18.14 18.35 37.35
N LYS A 377 18.18 18.58 38.69
CA LYS A 377 16.97 19.02 39.40
C LYS A 377 16.77 20.52 39.16
N PRO A 378 15.57 20.93 38.64
CA PRO A 378 15.21 22.31 38.44
C PRO A 378 15.14 23.08 39.77
#